data_c8bfe3e07ce46f29ac356442032b3810
#
_entry.id   c8bfe3e07ce46f29ac356442032b3810
#
_cell.length_a   1.000
_cell.length_b   1.000
_cell.length_c   1.000
_cell.angle_alpha   90.00
_cell.angle_beta   90.00
_cell.angle_gamma   90.00
#
_symmetry.space_group_name_H-M   'P 1'
#
loop_
_entity.id
_entity.type
_entity.pdbx_description
1 polymer ?
#
loop_
_entity_poly.entity_id
_entity_poly.type
_entity_poly.pdbx_seq_one_letter_code
_entity_poly.pdbx_strand_id
1 'polypeptide(L)'
;MTRSILCFDIETIPDVEGIKKLGLVPSGLSDEDVVAHITKDRLENGKSEFLPHYLQRVWVIGCLFKDDRGLKISCIEPSNSDSTLEKAGLVKLSSVNDLDEESRIKKFFNIIEKYSPTIISWNGKGFDIPVLNYRAIVYGLSAPRFWDQGESNRDNKFNNYINRYHRKHLDLMDILSNFSSRSFASLDHMARLSGFPGKLGEEGSNVWNQFLSGKEKEVKAYCETDVVNTYLMYLKYLKLTGSVSNEEYQDLISEIKNFI
;
A
#
# COMPACT_ATOMS: atom_id res chain seq x y z
N MET A 1 9.38 24.74 -6.82
CA MET A 1 8.56 23.62 -7.36
C MET A 1 8.04 22.83 -6.18
N THR A 2 6.76 22.86 -5.94
CA THR A 2 6.09 22.01 -4.94
C THR A 2 6.30 20.56 -5.36
N ARG A 3 7.03 19.80 -4.54
CA ARG A 3 7.25 18.37 -4.83
C ARG A 3 5.92 17.65 -4.70
N SER A 4 5.51 16.88 -5.70
CA SER A 4 4.34 16.02 -5.59
C SER A 4 4.51 15.00 -4.47
N ILE A 5 3.43 14.69 -3.78
CA ILE A 5 3.35 13.77 -2.66
C ILE A 5 2.37 12.66 -3.02
N LEU A 6 2.72 11.43 -2.67
CA LEU A 6 1.85 10.27 -2.77
C LEU A 6 1.80 9.58 -1.40
N CYS A 7 0.73 9.79 -0.64
CA CYS A 7 0.41 8.90 0.48
C CYS A 7 -0.32 7.68 -0.06
N PHE A 8 0.00 6.50 0.44
CA PHE A 8 -0.65 5.28 0.01
C PHE A 8 -0.72 4.25 1.15
N ASP A 9 -1.64 3.34 0.99
CA ASP A 9 -1.86 2.16 1.82
C ASP A 9 -2.43 1.04 0.97
N ILE A 10 -2.25 -0.24 1.36
CA ILE A 10 -2.81 -1.38 0.65
C ILE A 10 -3.60 -2.29 1.56
N GLU A 11 -4.69 -2.85 1.01
CA GLU A 11 -5.40 -3.96 1.63
C GLU A 11 -5.13 -5.24 0.83
N THR A 12 -4.83 -6.31 1.56
CA THR A 12 -4.40 -7.58 0.97
C THR A 12 -5.28 -8.74 1.37
N ILE A 13 -5.30 -9.75 0.51
CA ILE A 13 -5.94 -11.05 0.76
C ILE A 13 -4.92 -12.16 0.58
N PRO A 14 -5.16 -13.37 1.14
CA PRO A 14 -4.32 -14.54 0.90
C PRO A 14 -4.21 -14.89 -0.59
N ASP A 15 -3.00 -15.22 -1.06
CA ASP A 15 -2.77 -15.76 -2.41
C ASP A 15 -3.09 -17.25 -2.44
N VAL A 16 -4.39 -17.59 -2.47
CA VAL A 16 -4.87 -18.98 -2.43
C VAL A 16 -4.25 -19.81 -3.56
N GLU A 17 -4.22 -19.26 -4.78
CA GLU A 17 -3.63 -19.94 -5.95
C GLU A 17 -2.13 -20.16 -5.76
N GLY A 18 -1.41 -19.15 -5.25
CA GLY A 18 0.01 -19.29 -4.91
C GLY A 18 0.26 -20.34 -3.84
N ILE A 19 -0.57 -20.38 -2.80
CA ILE A 19 -0.49 -21.39 -1.72
C ILE A 19 -0.66 -22.79 -2.30
N LYS A 20 -1.70 -23.02 -3.14
CA LYS A 20 -1.95 -24.28 -3.84
C LYS A 20 -0.78 -24.66 -4.77
N LYS A 21 -0.30 -23.72 -5.58
CA LYS A 21 0.81 -23.92 -6.53
C LYS A 21 2.12 -24.31 -5.83
N LEU A 22 2.36 -23.78 -4.65
CA LEU A 22 3.56 -24.10 -3.85
C LEU A 22 3.41 -25.43 -3.07
N GLY A 23 2.26 -26.09 -3.13
CA GLY A 23 2.01 -27.34 -2.41
C GLY A 23 2.01 -27.18 -0.88
N LEU A 24 1.65 -26.00 -0.37
CA LEU A 24 1.64 -25.71 1.07
C LEU A 24 0.42 -26.28 1.78
N VAL A 25 -0.55 -26.78 1.04
CA VAL A 25 -1.79 -27.37 1.55
C VAL A 25 -2.14 -28.62 0.72
N PRO A 26 -2.94 -29.58 1.26
CA PRO A 26 -3.47 -30.72 0.49
C PRO A 26 -4.23 -30.26 -0.76
N SER A 27 -4.21 -31.08 -1.82
CA SER A 27 -4.98 -30.82 -3.03
C SER A 27 -6.50 -30.99 -2.78
N GLY A 28 -7.31 -30.25 -3.54
CA GLY A 28 -8.78 -30.40 -3.54
C GLY A 28 -9.51 -29.59 -2.46
N LEU A 29 -8.80 -28.74 -1.71
CA LEU A 29 -9.44 -27.85 -0.75
C LEU A 29 -10.15 -26.68 -1.44
N SER A 30 -11.29 -26.24 -0.88
CA SER A 30 -11.90 -24.96 -1.22
C SER A 30 -10.98 -23.79 -0.86
N ASP A 31 -11.23 -22.59 -1.39
CA ASP A 31 -10.39 -21.41 -1.10
C ASP A 31 -10.44 -21.03 0.39
N GLU A 32 -11.61 -21.13 1.02
CA GLU A 32 -11.79 -20.91 2.45
C GLU A 32 -11.00 -21.94 3.28
N ASP A 33 -11.07 -23.22 2.91
CA ASP A 33 -10.35 -24.30 3.59
C ASP A 33 -8.84 -24.17 3.44
N VAL A 34 -8.34 -23.68 2.29
CA VAL A 34 -6.91 -23.39 2.07
C VAL A 34 -6.44 -22.37 3.09
N VAL A 35 -7.16 -21.26 3.23
CA VAL A 35 -6.76 -20.18 4.16
C VAL A 35 -6.87 -20.68 5.60
N ALA A 36 -7.94 -21.39 5.96
CA ALA A 36 -8.09 -21.97 7.29
C ALA A 36 -6.96 -22.96 7.62
N HIS A 37 -6.60 -23.83 6.67
CA HIS A 37 -5.55 -24.85 6.83
C HIS A 37 -4.17 -24.20 7.04
N ILE A 38 -3.77 -23.27 6.16
CA ILE A 38 -2.45 -22.63 6.25
C ILE A 38 -2.33 -21.79 7.52
N THR A 39 -3.40 -21.10 7.93
CA THR A 39 -3.44 -20.32 9.17
C THR A 39 -3.25 -21.23 10.38
N LYS A 40 -4.00 -22.34 10.45
CA LYS A 40 -3.87 -23.32 11.53
C LYS A 40 -2.47 -23.90 11.62
N ASP A 41 -1.90 -24.37 10.49
CA ASP A 41 -0.53 -24.91 10.44
C ASP A 41 0.49 -23.90 10.97
N ARG A 42 0.35 -22.62 10.60
CA ARG A 42 1.24 -21.56 11.08
C ARG A 42 1.16 -21.37 12.58
N LEU A 43 -0.06 -21.32 13.13
CA LEU A 43 -0.29 -21.17 14.58
C LEU A 43 0.27 -22.38 15.36
N GLU A 44 0.04 -23.61 14.89
CA GLU A 44 0.57 -24.83 15.49
C GLU A 44 2.12 -24.85 15.48
N ASN A 45 2.75 -24.21 14.51
CA ASN A 45 4.20 -24.04 14.42
C ASN A 45 4.72 -22.75 15.13
N GLY A 46 3.93 -22.10 15.97
CA GLY A 46 4.29 -20.93 16.75
C GLY A 46 4.54 -19.65 15.90
N LYS A 47 4.01 -19.62 14.69
CA LYS A 47 4.07 -18.45 13.81
C LYS A 47 2.81 -17.59 13.95
N SER A 48 2.88 -16.34 13.51
CA SER A 48 1.69 -15.48 13.37
C SER A 48 0.71 -16.07 12.37
N GLU A 49 -0.60 -15.87 12.59
CA GLU A 49 -1.65 -16.16 11.62
C GLU A 49 -1.48 -15.35 10.33
N PHE A 50 -0.87 -14.17 10.43
CA PHE A 50 -0.63 -13.29 9.29
C PHE A 50 0.35 -13.93 8.30
N LEU A 51 -0.09 -14.08 7.04
CA LEU A 51 0.71 -14.74 6.01
C LEU A 51 1.95 -13.91 5.63
N PRO A 52 3.05 -14.57 5.20
CA PRO A 52 4.20 -13.88 4.63
C PRO A 52 3.83 -12.99 3.44
N HIS A 53 4.56 -11.91 3.23
CA HIS A 53 4.30 -10.92 2.17
C HIS A 53 4.16 -11.53 0.77
N TYR A 54 4.94 -12.57 0.44
CA TYR A 54 4.90 -13.25 -0.85
C TYR A 54 3.67 -14.18 -1.04
N LEU A 55 2.89 -14.41 0.01
CA LEU A 55 1.61 -15.12 -0.02
C LEU A 55 0.41 -14.17 0.13
N GLN A 56 0.65 -12.88 -0.05
CA GLN A 56 -0.38 -11.85 -0.06
C GLN A 56 -0.66 -11.40 -1.49
N ARG A 57 -1.93 -11.15 -1.82
CA ARG A 57 -2.39 -10.49 -3.05
C ARG A 57 -2.93 -9.11 -2.71
N VAL A 58 -2.66 -8.16 -3.58
CA VAL A 58 -3.16 -6.79 -3.42
C VAL A 58 -4.61 -6.72 -3.91
N TRP A 59 -5.52 -6.41 -3.01
CA TRP A 59 -6.93 -6.23 -3.35
C TRP A 59 -7.31 -4.77 -3.55
N VAL A 60 -6.84 -3.89 -2.67
CA VAL A 60 -7.08 -2.45 -2.75
C VAL A 60 -5.76 -1.70 -2.62
N ILE A 61 -5.61 -0.60 -3.35
CA ILE A 61 -4.53 0.39 -3.15
C ILE A 61 -5.21 1.75 -2.99
N GLY A 62 -5.19 2.29 -1.78
CA GLY A 62 -5.63 3.65 -1.47
C GLY A 62 -4.51 4.66 -1.73
N CYS A 63 -4.86 5.81 -2.30
CA CYS A 63 -3.91 6.87 -2.60
C CYS A 63 -4.46 8.26 -2.28
N LEU A 64 -3.61 9.09 -1.69
CA LEU A 64 -3.77 10.54 -1.66
C LEU A 64 -2.61 11.14 -2.45
N PHE A 65 -2.93 11.79 -3.56
CA PHE A 65 -1.94 12.48 -4.39
C PHE A 65 -2.13 13.99 -4.27
N LYS A 66 -1.05 14.71 -3.98
CA LYS A 66 -1.03 16.17 -3.88
C LYS A 66 0.10 16.73 -4.73
N ASP A 67 -0.24 17.73 -5.55
CA ASP A 67 0.72 18.55 -6.30
C ASP A 67 0.26 20.03 -6.28
N ASP A 68 0.78 20.85 -7.19
CA ASP A 68 0.43 22.27 -7.34
C ASP A 68 -0.99 22.52 -7.88
N ARG A 69 -1.63 21.49 -8.43
CA ARG A 69 -3.02 21.55 -8.94
C ARG A 69 -4.05 21.23 -7.87
N GLY A 70 -3.63 20.69 -6.72
CA GLY A 70 -4.48 20.35 -5.59
C GLY A 70 -4.28 18.94 -5.07
N LEU A 71 -5.29 18.47 -4.33
CA LEU A 71 -5.31 17.20 -3.64
C LEU A 71 -6.37 16.27 -4.25
N LYS A 72 -6.04 14.99 -4.37
CA LYS A 72 -6.96 13.93 -4.81
C LYS A 72 -6.81 12.72 -3.91
N ILE A 73 -7.96 12.18 -3.47
CA ILE A 73 -8.04 10.91 -2.71
C ILE A 73 -8.85 9.94 -3.55
N SER A 74 -8.37 8.72 -3.72
CA SER A 74 -9.11 7.64 -4.36
C SER A 74 -8.36 6.32 -4.24
N CYS A 75 -9.08 5.20 -4.28
CA CYS A 75 -8.46 3.92 -4.57
C CYS A 75 -8.09 3.80 -6.05
N ILE A 76 -7.04 3.04 -6.34
CA ILE A 76 -6.63 2.72 -7.71
C ILE A 76 -7.58 1.68 -8.28
N GLU A 77 -8.43 2.09 -9.24
CA GLU A 77 -9.30 1.17 -9.95
C GLU A 77 -8.52 0.38 -11.02
N PRO A 78 -8.87 -0.90 -11.26
CA PRO A 78 -8.31 -1.67 -12.37
C PRO A 78 -8.61 -0.97 -13.69
N SER A 79 -7.78 -1.19 -14.70
CA SER A 79 -8.14 -0.81 -16.07
C SER A 79 -9.16 -1.82 -16.56
N ASN A 80 -10.29 -1.35 -17.09
CA ASN A 80 -11.13 -2.22 -17.89
C ASN A 80 -10.23 -2.89 -18.92
N SER A 81 -10.16 -4.21 -18.84
CA SER A 81 -9.23 -5.09 -19.53
C SER A 81 -8.83 -4.59 -20.90
N ASP A 82 -7.55 -4.61 -21.19
CA ASP A 82 -7.07 -4.59 -22.56
C ASP A 82 -7.48 -5.93 -23.21
N SER A 83 -8.74 -5.99 -23.65
CA SER A 83 -9.36 -7.16 -24.27
C SER A 83 -8.61 -7.65 -25.54
N THR A 84 -7.56 -6.94 -25.92
CA THR A 84 -6.72 -7.22 -27.07
C THR A 84 -5.76 -8.39 -26.86
N LEU A 85 -5.19 -8.52 -25.67
CA LEU A 85 -4.26 -9.62 -25.34
C LEU A 85 -5.01 -10.94 -25.09
N GLU A 86 -6.20 -10.86 -24.49
CA GLU A 86 -7.09 -12.00 -24.28
C GLU A 86 -7.63 -12.55 -25.62
N LYS A 87 -8.00 -11.66 -26.54
CA LYS A 87 -8.40 -12.02 -27.93
C LYS A 87 -7.27 -12.63 -28.75
N ALA A 88 -6.03 -12.32 -28.45
CA ALA A 88 -4.85 -12.89 -29.12
C ALA A 88 -4.44 -14.26 -28.54
N GLY A 89 -5.07 -14.76 -27.48
CA GLY A 89 -4.72 -16.05 -26.85
C GLY A 89 -3.34 -16.08 -26.21
N LEU A 90 -2.72 -14.93 -26.02
CA LEU A 90 -1.35 -14.80 -25.51
C LEU A 90 -1.25 -14.88 -23.98
N VAL A 91 -2.37 -14.72 -23.30
CA VAL A 91 -2.43 -14.81 -21.82
C VAL A 91 -3.54 -15.77 -21.43
N LYS A 92 -3.17 -16.93 -20.88
CA LYS A 92 -4.09 -17.82 -20.20
C LYS A 92 -4.17 -17.39 -18.74
N LEU A 93 -5.10 -16.48 -18.44
CA LEU A 93 -5.31 -16.02 -17.07
C LEU A 93 -6.23 -16.99 -16.35
N SER A 94 -5.85 -17.37 -15.16
CA SER A 94 -6.59 -18.30 -14.32
C SER A 94 -7.85 -17.68 -13.71
N SER A 95 -7.93 -16.32 -13.62
CA SER A 95 -9.12 -15.61 -13.15
C SER A 95 -9.13 -14.12 -13.58
N VAL A 96 -10.32 -13.52 -13.68
CA VAL A 96 -10.53 -12.07 -13.90
C VAL A 96 -9.86 -11.24 -12.78
N ASN A 97 -9.79 -11.78 -11.57
CA ASN A 97 -9.18 -11.13 -10.41
C ASN A 97 -7.67 -10.88 -10.55
N ASP A 98 -6.95 -11.71 -11.30
CA ASP A 98 -5.50 -11.55 -11.49
C ASP A 98 -5.18 -10.35 -12.39
N LEU A 99 -5.98 -10.12 -13.42
CA LEU A 99 -5.88 -8.93 -14.28
C LEU A 99 -6.10 -7.65 -13.50
N ASP A 100 -7.05 -7.67 -12.56
CA ASP A 100 -7.38 -6.52 -11.76
C ASP A 100 -6.23 -6.16 -10.81
N GLU A 101 -5.58 -7.14 -10.18
CA GLU A 101 -4.43 -6.94 -9.33
C GLU A 101 -3.23 -6.41 -10.10
N GLU A 102 -2.87 -7.05 -11.22
CA GLU A 102 -1.77 -6.62 -12.10
C GLU A 102 -1.95 -5.17 -12.52
N SER A 103 -3.15 -4.82 -12.98
CA SER A 103 -3.49 -3.47 -13.43
C SER A 103 -3.36 -2.43 -12.33
N ARG A 104 -3.81 -2.72 -11.10
CA ARG A 104 -3.67 -1.83 -9.94
C ARG A 104 -2.19 -1.57 -9.60
N ILE A 105 -1.39 -2.63 -9.52
CA ILE A 105 0.04 -2.54 -9.20
C ILE A 105 0.78 -1.76 -10.31
N LYS A 106 0.49 -2.04 -11.56
CA LYS A 106 1.06 -1.32 -12.72
C LYS A 106 0.73 0.18 -12.65
N LYS A 107 -0.52 0.53 -12.33
CA LYS A 107 -0.92 1.93 -12.19
C LYS A 107 -0.22 2.62 -11.02
N PHE A 108 -0.04 1.94 -9.87
CA PHE A 108 0.73 2.47 -8.76
C PHE A 108 2.15 2.83 -9.18
N PHE A 109 2.89 1.92 -9.79
CA PHE A 109 4.23 2.22 -10.28
C PHE A 109 4.25 3.27 -11.39
N ASN A 110 3.24 3.31 -12.27
CA ASN A 110 3.12 4.35 -13.29
C ASN A 110 2.95 5.77 -12.70
N ILE A 111 2.31 5.92 -11.54
CA ILE A 111 2.27 7.21 -10.85
C ILE A 111 3.70 7.62 -10.45
N ILE A 112 4.50 6.70 -9.94
CA ILE A 112 5.90 6.94 -9.56
C ILE A 112 6.74 7.28 -10.80
N GLU A 113 6.58 6.53 -11.89
CA GLU A 113 7.27 6.77 -13.17
C GLU A 113 6.98 8.18 -13.70
N LYS A 114 5.72 8.58 -13.67
CA LYS A 114 5.26 9.84 -14.28
C LYS A 114 5.62 11.05 -13.43
N TYR A 115 5.39 11.00 -12.13
CA TYR A 115 5.43 12.19 -11.26
C TYR A 115 6.63 12.22 -10.33
N SER A 116 7.33 11.09 -10.14
CA SER A 116 8.45 10.97 -9.20
C SER A 116 8.15 11.59 -7.81
N PRO A 117 6.99 11.29 -7.19
CA PRO A 117 6.55 11.94 -5.96
C PRO A 117 7.46 11.56 -4.78
N THR A 118 7.38 12.34 -3.70
CA THR A 118 7.77 11.82 -2.38
C THR A 118 6.67 10.89 -1.90
N ILE A 119 7.01 9.64 -1.61
CA ILE A 119 6.08 8.65 -1.09
C ILE A 119 6.00 8.78 0.44
N ILE A 120 4.79 8.75 0.97
CA ILE A 120 4.51 8.75 2.40
C ILE A 120 3.71 7.51 2.74
N SER A 121 4.10 6.80 3.78
CA SER A 121 3.39 5.62 4.26
C SER A 121 3.49 5.48 5.79
N TRP A 122 2.70 4.58 6.34
CA TRP A 122 2.82 4.11 7.71
C TRP A 122 3.10 2.61 7.72
N ASN A 123 4.31 2.20 8.03
CA ASN A 123 4.83 0.83 7.89
C ASN A 123 4.95 0.31 6.44
N GLY A 124 4.88 1.21 5.45
CA GLY A 124 4.89 0.80 4.04
C GLY A 124 6.19 0.14 3.59
N LYS A 125 7.33 0.48 4.20
CA LYS A 125 8.60 -0.22 3.96
C LYS A 125 8.63 -1.61 4.58
N GLY A 126 7.88 -1.80 5.67
CA GLY A 126 7.79 -3.09 6.37
C GLY A 126 6.76 -4.04 5.76
N PHE A 127 5.74 -3.53 5.07
CA PHE A 127 4.66 -4.37 4.54
C PHE A 127 4.29 -4.06 3.08
N ASP A 128 3.77 -2.89 2.79
CA ASP A 128 3.13 -2.56 1.50
C ASP A 128 4.09 -2.69 0.33
N ILE A 129 5.25 -2.06 0.42
CA ILE A 129 6.27 -2.10 -0.65
C ILE A 129 6.81 -3.51 -0.88
N PRO A 130 7.16 -4.31 0.13
CA PRO A 130 7.48 -5.73 -0.07
C PRO A 130 6.40 -6.52 -0.80
N VAL A 131 5.12 -6.37 -0.43
CA VAL A 131 4.03 -7.05 -1.12
C VAL A 131 3.93 -6.60 -2.58
N LEU A 132 3.88 -5.28 -2.84
CA LEU A 132 3.83 -4.72 -4.19
C LEU A 132 5.01 -5.20 -5.05
N ASN A 133 6.21 -5.28 -4.49
CA ASN A 133 7.40 -5.74 -5.20
C ASN A 133 7.31 -7.23 -5.56
N TYR A 134 6.90 -8.10 -4.62
CA TYR A 134 6.74 -9.53 -4.91
C TYR A 134 5.67 -9.75 -5.98
N ARG A 135 4.54 -9.06 -5.88
CA ARG A 135 3.48 -9.17 -6.89
C ARG A 135 3.92 -8.60 -8.25
N ALA A 136 4.65 -7.48 -8.27
CA ALA A 136 5.22 -6.94 -9.50
C ALA A 136 6.16 -7.94 -10.20
N ILE A 137 6.99 -8.69 -9.45
CA ILE A 137 7.84 -9.76 -10.00
C ILE A 137 6.97 -10.90 -10.56
N VAL A 138 5.92 -11.33 -9.84
CA VAL A 138 5.02 -12.40 -10.30
C VAL A 138 4.37 -12.04 -11.64
N TYR A 139 3.99 -10.77 -11.84
CA TYR A 139 3.39 -10.27 -13.09
C TYR A 139 4.39 -9.78 -14.13
N GLY A 140 5.70 -9.80 -13.86
CA GLY A 140 6.72 -9.32 -14.78
C GLY A 140 6.64 -7.82 -15.06
N LEU A 141 6.16 -7.02 -14.10
CA LEU A 141 6.04 -5.57 -14.22
C LEU A 141 7.37 -4.86 -14.14
N SER A 142 7.48 -3.71 -14.80
CA SER A 142 8.67 -2.86 -14.80
C SER A 142 8.41 -1.57 -14.02
N ALA A 143 9.36 -1.18 -13.14
CA ALA A 143 9.31 0.04 -12.34
C ALA A 143 10.71 0.69 -12.24
N PRO A 144 11.34 1.07 -13.37
CA PRO A 144 12.75 1.48 -13.38
C PRO A 144 13.02 2.72 -12.51
N ARG A 145 12.12 3.69 -12.46
CA ARG A 145 12.29 4.88 -11.62
C ARG A 145 12.24 4.57 -10.12
N PHE A 146 11.38 3.62 -9.73
CA PHE A 146 11.31 3.20 -8.33
C PHE A 146 12.62 2.54 -7.89
N TRP A 147 13.25 1.76 -8.77
CA TRP A 147 14.49 1.02 -8.50
C TRP A 147 15.78 1.77 -8.82
N ASP A 148 15.70 2.96 -9.45
CA ASP A 148 16.87 3.77 -9.81
C ASP A 148 17.60 4.28 -8.56
N GLN A 149 18.83 3.86 -8.37
CA GLN A 149 19.72 4.27 -7.29
C GLN A 149 20.84 5.21 -7.74
N GLY A 150 20.70 5.78 -8.93
CA GLY A 150 21.62 6.74 -9.51
C GLY A 150 22.22 6.30 -10.86
N GLU A 151 21.72 5.19 -11.42
CA GLU A 151 22.15 4.67 -12.72
C GLU A 151 21.59 5.55 -13.85
N SER A 152 20.29 5.88 -13.78
CA SER A 152 19.64 6.72 -14.79
C SER A 152 19.61 8.20 -14.39
N ASN A 153 19.41 8.51 -13.13
CA ASN A 153 19.44 9.85 -12.59
C ASN A 153 20.40 9.95 -11.40
N ARG A 154 21.49 10.71 -11.55
CA ARG A 154 22.53 10.86 -10.52
C ARG A 154 22.01 11.39 -9.17
N ASP A 155 20.94 12.18 -9.16
CA ASP A 155 20.35 12.70 -7.91
C ASP A 155 19.77 11.56 -7.06
N ASN A 156 19.32 10.49 -7.69
CA ASN A 156 18.80 9.31 -6.99
C ASN A 156 19.87 8.56 -6.18
N LYS A 157 21.16 8.77 -6.47
CA LYS A 157 22.25 8.26 -5.62
C LYS A 157 22.15 8.76 -4.18
N PHE A 158 21.64 9.97 -4.00
CA PHE A 158 21.57 10.65 -2.69
C PHE A 158 20.15 10.71 -2.14
N ASN A 159 19.14 10.41 -2.96
CA ASN A 159 17.73 10.41 -2.53
C ASN A 159 16.86 9.53 -3.44
N ASN A 160 16.77 8.23 -3.15
CA ASN A 160 15.97 7.24 -3.88
C ASN A 160 14.90 6.60 -3.00
N TYR A 161 14.02 5.77 -3.59
CA TYR A 161 12.93 5.09 -2.89
C TYR A 161 13.38 3.89 -2.06
N ILE A 162 14.52 3.28 -2.39
CA ILE A 162 14.96 2.00 -1.84
C ILE A 162 15.69 2.19 -0.51
N ASN A 163 16.54 3.21 -0.42
CA ASN A 163 17.32 3.44 0.78
C ASN A 163 16.43 3.88 1.95
N ARG A 164 16.52 3.16 3.06
CA ARG A 164 15.73 3.38 4.28
C ARG A 164 15.88 4.80 4.85
N TYR A 165 17.05 5.40 4.69
CA TYR A 165 17.38 6.70 5.27
C TYR A 165 17.18 7.87 4.29
N HIS A 166 16.80 7.59 3.05
CA HIS A 166 16.50 8.64 2.07
C HIS A 166 15.06 9.16 2.24
N ARG A 167 14.86 10.39 1.76
CA ARG A 167 13.58 11.11 1.93
C ARG A 167 12.62 10.95 0.75
N LYS A 168 12.98 10.15 -0.24
CA LYS A 168 12.11 9.88 -1.39
C LYS A 168 10.91 8.99 -1.01
N HIS A 169 11.10 8.11 -0.02
CA HIS A 169 10.05 7.38 0.65
C HIS A 169 10.16 7.60 2.16
N LEU A 170 9.22 8.33 2.74
CA LEU A 170 9.10 8.57 4.17
C LEU A 170 8.11 7.58 4.77
N ASP A 171 8.61 6.51 5.35
CA ASP A 171 7.83 5.65 6.23
C ASP A 171 7.78 6.29 7.62
N LEU A 172 6.64 6.87 7.97
CA LEU A 172 6.51 7.66 9.19
C LEU A 172 6.65 6.82 10.46
N MET A 173 6.15 5.57 10.45
CA MET A 173 6.32 4.69 11.60
C MET A 173 7.79 4.39 11.85
N ASP A 174 8.55 4.13 10.79
CA ASP A 174 9.96 3.81 10.84
C ASP A 174 10.81 5.02 11.30
N ILE A 175 10.54 6.20 10.74
CA ILE A 175 11.25 7.44 11.08
C ILE A 175 10.97 7.88 12.52
N LEU A 176 9.71 7.90 12.93
CA LEU A 176 9.29 8.35 14.26
C LEU A 176 9.75 7.40 15.37
N SER A 177 9.92 6.12 15.07
CA SER A 177 10.50 5.13 15.98
C SER A 177 12.04 5.15 16.04
N ASN A 178 12.67 6.10 15.33
CA ASN A 178 14.12 6.14 15.15
C ASN A 178 14.67 4.83 14.57
N PHE A 179 13.95 4.24 13.60
CA PHE A 179 14.29 3.00 12.90
C PHE A 179 14.34 1.75 13.78
N SER A 180 13.70 1.79 14.94
CA SER A 180 13.64 0.68 15.90
C SER A 180 12.26 0.02 15.93
N SER A 181 12.17 -1.24 15.51
CA SER A 181 10.91 -1.99 15.52
C SER A 181 10.31 -2.18 16.93
N ARG A 182 11.12 -2.06 17.99
CA ARG A 182 10.65 -2.11 19.38
C ARG A 182 9.80 -0.89 19.78
N SER A 183 9.89 0.19 19.02
CA SER A 183 9.22 1.48 19.29
C SER A 183 8.11 1.78 18.27
N PHE A 184 7.71 0.79 17.47
CA PHE A 184 6.63 0.96 16.49
C PHE A 184 5.30 1.24 17.18
N ALA A 185 4.57 2.20 16.65
CA ALA A 185 3.23 2.56 17.09
C ALA A 185 2.23 2.38 15.95
N SER A 186 1.00 1.97 16.27
CA SER A 186 -0.05 1.85 15.26
C SER A 186 -0.49 3.22 14.74
N LEU A 187 -0.88 3.30 13.47
CA LEU A 187 -1.44 4.51 12.86
C LEU A 187 -2.66 5.01 13.64
N ASP A 188 -3.58 4.10 14.01
CA ASP A 188 -4.78 4.43 14.74
C ASP A 188 -4.48 5.13 16.07
N HIS A 189 -3.60 4.55 16.88
CA HIS A 189 -3.23 5.15 18.17
C HIS A 189 -2.58 6.52 17.98
N MET A 190 -1.65 6.64 17.04
CA MET A 190 -0.95 7.91 16.81
C MET A 190 -1.88 8.99 16.23
N ALA A 191 -2.78 8.63 15.34
CA ALA A 191 -3.79 9.55 14.82
C ALA A 191 -4.70 10.07 15.93
N ARG A 192 -5.28 9.18 16.74
CA ARG A 192 -6.15 9.55 17.87
C ARG A 192 -5.44 10.40 18.92
N LEU A 193 -4.24 10.03 19.33
CA LEU A 193 -3.41 10.84 20.26
C LEU A 193 -3.08 12.21 19.68
N SER A 194 -3.04 12.33 18.35
CA SER A 194 -2.80 13.59 17.64
C SER A 194 -4.05 14.45 17.43
N GLY A 195 -5.23 13.96 17.88
CA GLY A 195 -6.52 14.65 17.72
C GLY A 195 -7.19 14.41 16.38
N PHE A 196 -6.84 13.35 15.66
CA PHE A 196 -7.47 12.91 14.41
C PHE A 196 -8.42 11.73 14.66
N PRO A 197 -9.34 11.42 13.72
CA PRO A 197 -10.33 10.37 13.94
C PRO A 197 -9.74 8.98 14.19
N GLY A 198 -8.60 8.66 13.59
CA GLY A 198 -8.05 7.31 13.57
C GLY A 198 -8.85 6.40 12.64
N LYS A 199 -8.83 5.10 12.92
CA LYS A 199 -9.59 4.12 12.15
C LYS A 199 -11.08 4.26 12.40
N LEU A 200 -11.85 4.36 11.33
CA LEU A 200 -13.31 4.40 11.36
C LEU A 200 -13.79 3.06 10.79
N GLY A 201 -14.13 2.10 11.66
CA GLY A 201 -14.68 0.82 11.24
C GLY A 201 -13.90 -0.41 11.70
N GLU A 202 -14.07 -1.52 11.00
CA GLU A 202 -13.50 -2.82 11.35
C GLU A 202 -11.98 -2.89 11.14
N GLU A 203 -11.31 -3.75 11.90
CA GLU A 203 -9.87 -3.95 11.82
C GLU A 203 -9.45 -4.63 10.50
N GLY A 204 -8.25 -4.31 10.00
CA GLY A 204 -7.65 -4.94 8.81
C GLY A 204 -7.51 -6.47 8.88
N SER A 205 -7.65 -7.07 10.08
CA SER A 205 -7.71 -8.52 10.29
C SER A 205 -8.91 -9.21 9.63
N ASN A 206 -9.94 -8.45 9.21
CA ASN A 206 -11.18 -9.00 8.62
C ASN A 206 -11.26 -8.88 7.09
N VAL A 207 -10.22 -8.41 6.42
CA VAL A 207 -10.24 -8.15 4.96
C VAL A 207 -10.57 -9.41 4.14
N TRP A 208 -10.09 -10.59 4.56
CA TRP A 208 -10.42 -11.85 3.89
C TRP A 208 -11.93 -12.15 3.92
N ASN A 209 -12.58 -12.02 5.08
CA ASN A 209 -14.02 -12.24 5.20
C ASN A 209 -14.84 -11.18 4.43
N GLN A 210 -14.34 -9.94 4.38
CA GLN A 210 -14.96 -8.89 3.58
C GLN A 210 -14.85 -9.18 2.08
N PHE A 211 -13.71 -9.72 1.64
CA PHE A 211 -13.51 -10.18 0.26
C PHE A 211 -14.51 -11.30 -0.10
N LEU A 212 -14.61 -12.34 0.72
CA LEU A 212 -15.57 -13.44 0.53
C LEU A 212 -17.03 -12.96 0.50
N SER A 213 -17.33 -11.89 1.23
CA SER A 213 -18.66 -11.26 1.32
C SER A 213 -18.92 -10.21 0.23
N GLY A 214 -17.98 -9.97 -0.68
CA GLY A 214 -18.10 -8.97 -1.75
C GLY A 214 -18.13 -7.50 -1.28
N LYS A 215 -17.59 -7.19 -0.09
CA LYS A 215 -17.61 -5.87 0.53
C LYS A 215 -16.46 -4.97 0.09
N GLU A 216 -16.18 -4.92 -1.22
CA GLU A 216 -15.05 -4.14 -1.75
C GLU A 216 -15.18 -2.63 -1.46
N LYS A 217 -16.41 -2.09 -1.49
CA LYS A 217 -16.64 -0.66 -1.25
C LYS A 217 -16.28 -0.24 0.18
N GLU A 218 -16.61 -1.08 1.15
CA GLU A 218 -16.30 -0.85 2.55
C GLU A 218 -14.79 -0.87 2.79
N VAL A 219 -14.08 -1.83 2.17
CA VAL A 219 -12.62 -1.93 2.26
C VAL A 219 -11.94 -0.75 1.57
N LYS A 220 -12.45 -0.29 0.43
CA LYS A 220 -11.93 0.93 -0.21
C LYS A 220 -12.08 2.16 0.68
N ALA A 221 -13.26 2.36 1.29
CA ALA A 221 -13.49 3.48 2.21
C ALA A 221 -12.58 3.41 3.44
N TYR A 222 -12.35 2.21 3.96
CA TYR A 222 -11.42 1.97 5.05
C TYR A 222 -9.98 2.33 4.66
N CYS A 223 -9.49 1.82 3.53
CA CYS A 223 -8.15 2.11 3.01
C CYS A 223 -7.95 3.63 2.74
N GLU A 224 -8.96 4.31 2.18
CA GLU A 224 -8.93 5.77 2.00
C GLU A 224 -8.82 6.51 3.35
N THR A 225 -9.48 6.02 4.40
CA THR A 225 -9.38 6.60 5.75
C THR A 225 -7.96 6.45 6.32
N ASP A 226 -7.31 5.30 6.13
CA ASP A 226 -5.92 5.08 6.57
C ASP A 226 -4.94 5.96 5.80
N VAL A 227 -5.15 6.14 4.50
CA VAL A 227 -4.36 7.10 3.68
C VAL A 227 -4.51 8.53 4.17
N VAL A 228 -5.73 8.96 4.52
CA VAL A 228 -6.00 10.30 5.09
C VAL A 228 -5.31 10.46 6.44
N ASN A 229 -5.43 9.49 7.35
CA ASN A 229 -4.73 9.53 8.63
C ASN A 229 -3.20 9.58 8.45
N THR A 230 -2.65 8.82 7.51
CA THR A 230 -1.23 8.87 7.16
C THR A 230 -0.80 10.26 6.68
N TYR A 231 -1.61 10.91 5.83
CA TYR A 231 -1.34 12.27 5.39
C TYR A 231 -1.44 13.28 6.55
N LEU A 232 -2.43 13.19 7.41
CA LEU A 232 -2.56 14.03 8.59
C LEU A 232 -1.36 13.89 9.54
N MET A 233 -0.88 12.65 9.74
CA MET A 233 0.36 12.40 10.49
C MET A 233 1.59 12.98 9.78
N TYR A 234 1.65 12.94 8.45
CA TYR A 234 2.70 13.61 7.70
C TYR A 234 2.69 15.14 7.91
N LEU A 235 1.53 15.78 7.95
CA LEU A 235 1.44 17.21 8.27
C LEU A 235 1.97 17.52 9.68
N LYS A 236 1.68 16.65 10.67
CA LYS A 236 2.27 16.75 12.02
C LYS A 236 3.80 16.59 11.99
N TYR A 237 4.29 15.66 11.17
CA TYR A 237 5.72 15.46 10.97
C TYR A 237 6.39 16.69 10.35
N LEU A 238 5.78 17.32 9.34
CA LEU A 238 6.31 18.57 8.76
C LEU A 238 6.40 19.69 9.80
N LYS A 239 5.39 19.82 10.67
CA LYS A 239 5.39 20.78 11.78
C LYS A 239 6.47 20.42 12.81
N LEU A 240 6.60 19.16 13.20
CA LEU A 240 7.62 18.69 14.14
C LEU A 240 9.04 19.00 13.66
N THR A 241 9.30 18.83 12.37
CA THR A 241 10.62 19.10 11.76
C THR A 241 10.88 20.57 11.42
N GLY A 242 9.92 21.46 11.64
CA GLY A 242 10.02 22.87 11.26
C GLY A 242 10.00 23.09 9.74
N SER A 243 9.52 22.09 8.98
CA SER A 243 9.43 22.18 7.51
C SER A 243 8.25 23.04 7.03
N VAL A 244 7.30 23.33 7.92
CA VAL A 244 6.18 24.25 7.71
C VAL A 244 6.00 25.13 8.95
N SER A 245 5.55 26.38 8.75
CA SER A 245 5.14 27.27 9.84
C SER A 245 3.83 26.80 10.48
N ASN A 246 3.44 27.43 11.61
CA ASN A 246 2.14 27.15 12.22
C ASN A 246 0.97 27.55 11.29
N GLU A 247 1.11 28.65 10.59
CA GLU A 247 0.09 29.16 9.66
C GLU A 247 -0.08 28.21 8.47
N GLU A 248 1.01 27.87 7.78
CA GLU A 248 1.00 26.88 6.69
C GLU A 248 0.43 25.54 7.13
N TYR A 249 0.74 25.09 8.36
CA TYR A 249 0.14 23.86 8.90
C TYR A 249 -1.38 23.96 9.03
N GLN A 250 -1.92 25.09 9.52
CA GLN A 250 -3.37 25.29 9.66
C GLN A 250 -4.06 25.36 8.28
N ASP A 251 -3.40 25.96 7.30
CA ASP A 251 -3.92 26.02 5.92
C ASP A 251 -4.03 24.61 5.31
N LEU A 252 -2.97 23.80 5.47
CA LEU A 252 -2.96 22.41 4.99
C LEU A 252 -4.02 21.54 5.69
N ILE A 253 -4.23 21.73 7.00
CA ILE A 253 -5.30 21.03 7.74
C ILE A 253 -6.68 21.48 7.26
N SER A 254 -6.84 22.76 6.97
CA SER A 254 -8.11 23.31 6.46
C SER A 254 -8.42 22.81 5.06
N GLU A 255 -7.41 22.72 4.20
CA GLU A 255 -7.53 22.14 2.86
C GLU A 255 -8.09 20.71 2.90
N ILE A 256 -7.49 19.83 3.72
CA ILE A 256 -7.94 18.42 3.82
C ILE A 256 -9.33 18.31 4.45
N LYS A 257 -9.68 19.14 5.45
CA LYS A 257 -11.02 19.17 6.05
C LYS A 257 -12.12 19.60 5.08
N ASN A 258 -11.81 20.48 4.15
CA ASN A 258 -12.75 20.91 3.12
C ASN A 258 -12.91 19.88 1.99
N PHE A 259 -11.99 18.94 1.90
CA PHE A 259 -11.99 17.88 0.87
C PHE A 259 -12.75 16.63 1.33
N ILE A 260 -12.77 16.33 2.63
CA ILE A 260 -13.46 15.19 3.28
C ILE A 260 -14.87 15.61 3.69
#